data_21bdb8f6b855612bc032e0b429e1fe50
#
_entry.id   21bdb8f6b855612bc032e0b429e1fe50
#
_cell.length_a   1.000
_cell.length_b   1.000
_cell.length_c   1.000
_cell.angle_alpha   90.00
_cell.angle_beta   90.00
_cell.angle_gamma   90.00
#
_symmetry.space_group_name_H-M   'P 1'
#
loop_
_entity.id
_entity.type
_entity.pdbx_description
1 polymer ?
#
loop_
_entity_poly.entity_id
_entity_poly.type
_entity_poly.pdbx_seq_one_letter_code
_entity_poly.pdbx_strand_id
1 'polypeptide(L)'
;MYILIAILIFGFLIFIHELGHFLTAKALDVQVNEFSICMGPAIVKKQRGETLYALRCIPVGGYCAMEGEDEESDNPRAFTSKVWWKRLIILAAGSFMNFLTGLVVLAILYSCVSGFSTAKISGFFDGCALQSEQGLQVGDELYKIDGRRVYIYSDVSTLLSRSKTGSYDLVVKRDGKLVELQDFAMQQKLYDVDGVQQYKYGLYFGYEEKTVGTVLKNTWYTALDFARLVWMSLGDLVSGLVSVNDMSGPVGVVSAIAQTGESAATTADGILNVLYLGAFIAVNLAVMNMLPLPALDGGRAFLLLVNTVFTAITKKKIPSKYEGYIHAAGMILLLAFMAFITFKDIWKLVH
;
A
#
# COMPACT_ATOMS: atom_id res chain seq x y z
N MET A 1 1.64 -15.11 19.18
CA MET A 1 2.03 -15.67 17.86
C MET A 1 2.01 -14.58 16.78
N TYR A 2 0.91 -13.88 16.57
CA TYR A 2 0.71 -12.92 15.47
C TYR A 2 1.63 -11.70 15.53
N ILE A 3 2.01 -11.20 16.71
CA ILE A 3 3.02 -10.13 16.85
C ILE A 3 4.36 -10.52 16.21
N LEU A 4 4.82 -11.76 16.45
CA LEU A 4 6.05 -12.26 15.84
C LEU A 4 5.92 -12.34 14.31
N ILE A 5 4.78 -12.82 13.82
CA ILE A 5 4.47 -12.87 12.37
C ILE A 5 4.47 -11.45 11.79
N ALA A 6 3.88 -10.47 12.47
CA ALA A 6 3.91 -9.08 12.04
C ALA A 6 5.33 -8.53 11.90
N ILE A 7 6.18 -8.74 12.90
CA ILE A 7 7.59 -8.32 12.87
C ILE A 7 8.34 -8.99 11.71
N LEU A 8 8.09 -10.29 11.48
CA LEU A 8 8.70 -11.01 10.35
C LEU A 8 8.23 -10.48 9.00
N ILE A 9 6.93 -10.15 8.86
CA ILE A 9 6.39 -9.52 7.63
C ILE A 9 7.09 -8.19 7.37
N PHE A 10 7.17 -7.30 8.36
CA PHE A 10 7.87 -6.02 8.21
C PHE A 10 9.33 -6.19 7.83
N GLY A 11 10.05 -7.05 8.55
CA GLY A 11 11.46 -7.35 8.24
C GLY A 11 11.65 -7.90 6.83
N PHE A 12 10.75 -8.79 6.40
CA PHE A 12 10.75 -9.34 5.04
C PHE A 12 10.47 -8.26 3.98
N LEU A 13 9.49 -7.39 4.19
CA LEU A 13 9.16 -6.33 3.24
C LEU A 13 10.28 -5.30 3.10
N ILE A 14 10.95 -4.95 4.20
CA ILE A 14 12.12 -4.08 4.16
C ILE A 14 13.27 -4.78 3.40
N PHE A 15 13.53 -6.05 3.71
CA PHE A 15 14.56 -6.82 3.00
C PHE A 15 14.31 -6.88 1.49
N ILE A 16 13.07 -7.15 1.06
CA ILE A 16 12.70 -7.21 -0.36
C ILE A 16 12.84 -5.83 -1.03
N HIS A 17 12.51 -4.77 -0.33
CA HIS A 17 12.71 -3.39 -0.79
C HIS A 17 14.19 -3.11 -1.09
N GLU A 18 15.06 -3.33 -0.10
CA GLU A 18 16.50 -3.14 -0.26
C GLU A 18 17.12 -4.06 -1.33
N LEU A 19 16.59 -5.30 -1.41
CA LEU A 19 16.98 -6.24 -2.46
C LEU A 19 16.66 -5.72 -3.86
N GLY A 20 15.56 -4.98 -4.01
CA GLY A 20 15.20 -4.31 -5.27
C GLY A 20 16.28 -3.33 -5.72
N HIS A 21 16.70 -2.44 -4.83
CA HIS A 21 17.80 -1.49 -5.09
C HIS A 21 19.09 -2.23 -5.40
N PHE A 22 19.45 -3.21 -4.60
CA PHE A 22 20.68 -4.00 -4.76
C PHE A 22 20.75 -4.69 -6.12
N LEU A 23 19.72 -5.46 -6.49
CA LEU A 23 19.72 -6.22 -7.74
C LEU A 23 19.78 -5.28 -8.95
N THR A 24 19.03 -4.18 -8.90
CA THR A 24 18.95 -3.23 -10.00
C THR A 24 20.25 -2.41 -10.12
N ALA A 25 20.85 -2.00 -8.99
CA ALA A 25 22.15 -1.34 -8.98
C ALA A 25 23.22 -2.21 -9.62
N LYS A 26 23.31 -3.48 -9.23
CA LYS A 26 24.24 -4.45 -9.82
C LYS A 26 23.97 -4.68 -11.31
N ALA A 27 22.71 -4.81 -11.72
CA ALA A 27 22.34 -5.01 -13.13
C ALA A 27 22.70 -3.80 -14.01
N LEU A 28 22.69 -2.58 -13.44
CA LEU A 28 23.01 -1.34 -14.14
C LEU A 28 24.47 -0.89 -13.94
N ASP A 29 25.32 -1.79 -13.42
CA ASP A 29 26.75 -1.55 -13.17
C ASP A 29 27.01 -0.36 -12.24
N VAL A 30 26.24 -0.28 -11.14
CA VAL A 30 26.52 0.60 -10.00
C VAL A 30 27.21 -0.21 -8.92
N GLN A 31 28.31 0.33 -8.38
CA GLN A 31 29.01 -0.31 -7.27
C GLN A 31 28.19 -0.21 -6.00
N VAL A 32 27.94 -1.36 -5.36
CA VAL A 32 27.30 -1.45 -4.04
C VAL A 32 28.35 -1.76 -3.00
N ASN A 33 28.58 -0.82 -2.09
CA ASN A 33 29.60 -0.92 -1.05
C ASN A 33 29.12 -1.80 0.11
N GLU A 34 27.86 -1.66 0.52
CA GLU A 34 27.27 -2.49 1.57
C GLU A 34 25.81 -2.83 1.27
N PHE A 35 25.44 -4.08 1.54
CA PHE A 35 24.06 -4.55 1.61
C PHE A 35 23.78 -5.12 3.00
N SER A 36 22.95 -4.43 3.77
CA SER A 36 22.73 -4.73 5.17
C SER A 36 21.26 -5.02 5.46
N ILE A 37 21.02 -6.14 6.15
CA ILE A 37 19.74 -6.46 6.75
C ILE A 37 19.78 -5.98 8.19
N CYS A 38 18.72 -5.25 8.64
CA CYS A 38 18.67 -4.61 9.94
C CYS A 38 19.64 -3.42 10.08
N MET A 39 19.63 -2.76 11.23
CA MET A 39 20.46 -1.59 11.54
C MET A 39 21.32 -1.81 12.80
N GLY A 40 22.20 -0.86 13.11
CA GLY A 40 23.08 -0.89 14.28
C GLY A 40 24.38 -1.69 14.08
N PRO A 41 25.05 -2.15 15.16
CA PRO A 41 26.25 -2.93 15.07
C PRO A 41 26.08 -4.26 14.33
N ALA A 42 27.04 -4.66 13.53
CA ALA A 42 26.99 -5.91 12.77
C ALA A 42 27.20 -7.12 13.69
N ILE A 43 26.26 -8.08 13.65
CA ILE A 43 26.38 -9.39 14.30
C ILE A 43 27.27 -10.30 13.44
N VAL A 44 26.98 -10.31 12.13
CA VAL A 44 27.75 -11.07 11.14
C VAL A 44 28.01 -10.15 9.95
N LYS A 45 29.24 -10.17 9.44
CA LYS A 45 29.62 -9.46 8.21
C LYS A 45 30.52 -10.33 7.36
N LYS A 46 30.35 -10.25 6.04
CA LYS A 46 31.15 -11.00 5.06
C LYS A 46 31.38 -10.15 3.82
N GLN A 47 32.65 -9.88 3.52
CA GLN A 47 33.02 -9.25 2.25
C GLN A 47 32.96 -10.28 1.13
N ARG A 48 32.28 -9.95 0.04
CA ARG A 48 32.27 -10.75 -1.19
C ARG A 48 32.43 -9.82 -2.41
N GLY A 49 33.60 -9.88 -3.01
CA GLY A 49 33.96 -8.91 -4.04
C GLY A 49 33.99 -7.49 -3.47
N GLU A 50 33.33 -6.58 -4.13
CA GLU A 50 33.25 -5.16 -3.73
C GLU A 50 32.19 -4.89 -2.64
N THR A 51 31.28 -5.83 -2.37
CA THR A 51 30.15 -5.61 -1.48
C THR A 51 30.36 -6.26 -0.12
N LEU A 52 30.15 -5.50 0.96
CA LEU A 52 30.04 -6.00 2.31
C LEU A 52 28.59 -6.42 2.57
N TYR A 53 28.38 -7.70 2.86
CA TYR A 53 27.08 -8.21 3.32
C TYR A 53 27.07 -8.24 4.84
N ALA A 54 26.05 -7.65 5.47
CA ALA A 54 25.96 -7.58 6.91
C ALA A 54 24.56 -7.94 7.42
N LEU A 55 24.53 -8.65 8.56
CA LEU A 55 23.35 -8.79 9.40
C LEU A 55 23.61 -8.02 10.70
N ARG A 56 22.70 -7.09 11.02
CA ARG A 56 22.86 -6.18 12.15
C ARG A 56 21.88 -6.47 13.27
N CYS A 57 22.11 -5.93 14.46
CA CYS A 57 21.43 -6.37 15.69
C CYS A 57 20.06 -5.72 15.91
N ILE A 58 19.74 -4.58 15.32
CA ILE A 58 18.47 -3.91 15.52
C ILE A 58 17.52 -4.35 14.38
N PRO A 59 16.46 -5.15 14.65
CA PRO A 59 15.61 -5.76 13.63
C PRO A 59 14.64 -4.73 12.99
N VAL A 60 15.14 -3.56 12.69
CA VAL A 60 14.41 -2.46 12.04
C VAL A 60 15.25 -1.95 10.90
N GLY A 61 14.64 -1.82 9.71
CA GLY A 61 15.32 -1.26 8.55
C GLY A 61 16.26 -2.25 7.85
N GLY A 62 17.01 -1.71 6.95
CA GLY A 62 18.06 -2.28 6.14
C GLY A 62 18.62 -1.16 5.30
N TYR A 63 19.67 -1.40 4.56
CA TYR A 63 20.14 -0.44 3.56
C TYR A 63 21.02 -1.07 2.49
N CYS A 64 21.00 -0.45 1.34
CA CYS A 64 21.85 -0.75 0.21
C CYS A 64 22.71 0.50 -0.08
N ALA A 65 23.92 0.55 0.46
CA ALA A 65 24.83 1.67 0.26
C ALA A 65 25.50 1.60 -1.13
N MET A 66 25.14 2.51 -2.00
CA MET A 66 25.72 2.63 -3.34
C MET A 66 26.84 3.68 -3.36
N GLU A 67 27.87 3.42 -4.14
CA GLU A 67 28.97 4.36 -4.34
C GLU A 67 28.44 5.66 -4.97
N GLY A 68 28.81 6.80 -4.40
CA GLY A 68 28.42 8.11 -4.92
C GLY A 68 26.93 8.42 -4.84
N GLU A 69 26.18 7.81 -3.91
CA GLU A 69 24.75 8.08 -3.71
C GLU A 69 24.53 9.37 -2.90
N ASP A 70 25.21 9.50 -1.78
CA ASP A 70 25.09 10.65 -0.85
C ASP A 70 26.24 11.65 -0.98
N GLU A 71 27.36 11.23 -1.57
CA GLU A 71 28.56 12.06 -1.76
C GLU A 71 29.03 12.02 -3.22
N GLU A 72 29.74 13.06 -3.65
CA GLU A 72 30.36 13.05 -4.97
C GLU A 72 31.50 12.03 -5.02
N SER A 73 31.56 11.26 -6.10
CA SER A 73 32.59 10.24 -6.32
C SER A 73 33.09 10.29 -7.75
N ASP A 74 34.41 10.19 -7.92
CA ASP A 74 35.07 10.08 -9.23
C ASP A 74 35.01 8.66 -9.82
N ASN A 75 34.40 7.71 -9.10
CA ASN A 75 34.24 6.34 -9.55
C ASN A 75 33.29 6.28 -10.77
N PRO A 76 33.70 5.72 -11.92
CA PRO A 76 32.82 5.60 -13.09
C PRO A 76 31.61 4.70 -12.85
N ARG A 77 31.68 3.87 -11.81
CA ARG A 77 30.57 3.03 -11.36
C ARG A 77 29.74 3.65 -10.21
N ALA A 78 29.98 4.93 -9.91
CA ALA A 78 29.16 5.64 -8.93
C ALA A 78 27.73 5.85 -9.43
N PHE A 79 26.76 5.87 -8.52
CA PHE A 79 25.35 6.14 -8.80
C PHE A 79 25.19 7.50 -9.53
N THR A 80 25.86 8.54 -9.07
CA THR A 80 25.83 9.88 -9.66
C THR A 80 26.48 9.96 -11.05
N SER A 81 27.37 9.03 -11.40
CA SER A 81 28.02 8.94 -12.74
C SER A 81 27.07 8.33 -13.78
N LYS A 82 25.98 7.68 -13.38
CA LYS A 82 25.03 7.05 -14.30
C LYS A 82 24.04 8.07 -14.87
N VAL A 83 23.53 7.78 -16.08
CA VAL A 83 22.49 8.58 -16.72
C VAL A 83 21.20 8.60 -15.87
N TRP A 84 20.46 9.70 -15.93
CA TRP A 84 19.31 9.96 -15.05
C TRP A 84 18.27 8.83 -15.03
N TRP A 85 17.96 8.19 -16.16
CA TRP A 85 16.95 7.13 -16.22
C TRP A 85 17.42 5.84 -15.53
N LYS A 86 18.72 5.50 -15.54
CA LYS A 86 19.27 4.37 -14.77
C LYS A 86 19.13 4.63 -13.28
N ARG A 87 19.45 5.83 -12.84
CA ARG A 87 19.27 6.27 -11.44
C ARG A 87 17.80 6.18 -11.03
N LEU A 88 16.87 6.64 -11.90
CA LEU A 88 15.42 6.56 -11.64
C LEU A 88 14.93 5.12 -11.49
N ILE A 89 15.38 4.20 -12.35
CA ILE A 89 15.03 2.77 -12.26
C ILE A 89 15.53 2.17 -10.95
N ILE A 90 16.77 2.50 -10.53
CA ILE A 90 17.31 2.01 -9.25
C ILE A 90 16.47 2.53 -8.08
N LEU A 91 16.15 3.83 -8.05
CA LEU A 91 15.31 4.43 -6.99
C LEU A 91 13.90 3.84 -6.93
N ALA A 92 13.30 3.50 -8.08
CA ALA A 92 11.97 2.91 -8.11
C ALA A 92 11.96 1.39 -7.78
N ALA A 93 13.11 0.73 -7.85
CA ALA A 93 13.20 -0.72 -7.77
C ALA A 93 12.76 -1.29 -6.42
N GLY A 94 13.07 -0.61 -5.31
CA GLY A 94 12.63 -1.02 -3.98
C GLY A 94 11.11 -1.03 -3.86
N SER A 95 10.47 0.07 -4.26
CA SER A 95 9.01 0.19 -4.29
C SER A 95 8.36 -0.82 -5.24
N PHE A 96 8.94 -1.04 -6.41
CA PHE A 96 8.46 -2.05 -7.36
C PHE A 96 8.49 -3.46 -6.77
N MET A 97 9.55 -3.83 -6.06
CA MET A 97 9.67 -5.15 -5.42
C MET A 97 8.63 -5.33 -4.31
N ASN A 98 8.32 -4.30 -3.54
CA ASN A 98 7.25 -4.36 -2.54
C ASN A 98 5.87 -4.51 -3.21
N PHE A 99 5.59 -3.77 -4.29
CA PHE A 99 4.36 -3.93 -5.05
C PHE A 99 4.21 -5.34 -5.64
N LEU A 100 5.28 -5.86 -6.24
CA LEU A 100 5.32 -7.23 -6.78
C LEU A 100 5.09 -8.28 -5.67
N THR A 101 5.67 -8.08 -4.49
CA THR A 101 5.45 -8.95 -3.33
C THR A 101 3.98 -8.96 -2.91
N GLY A 102 3.34 -7.78 -2.84
CA GLY A 102 1.90 -7.67 -2.58
C GLY A 102 1.07 -8.44 -3.60
N LEU A 103 1.38 -8.31 -4.90
CA LEU A 103 0.72 -9.06 -5.96
C LEU A 103 0.90 -10.58 -5.80
N VAL A 104 2.12 -11.05 -5.53
CA VAL A 104 2.41 -12.48 -5.36
C VAL A 104 1.64 -13.05 -4.17
N VAL A 105 1.65 -12.36 -3.02
CA VAL A 105 0.91 -12.79 -1.83
C VAL A 105 -0.60 -12.84 -2.11
N LEU A 106 -1.18 -11.81 -2.74
CA LEU A 106 -2.59 -11.81 -3.13
C LEU A 106 -2.93 -12.94 -4.10
N ALA A 107 -2.07 -13.20 -5.09
CA ALA A 107 -2.28 -14.29 -6.05
C ALA A 107 -2.29 -15.66 -5.37
N ILE A 108 -1.40 -15.88 -4.39
CA ILE A 108 -1.37 -17.10 -3.58
C ILE A 108 -2.66 -17.22 -2.76
N LEU A 109 -3.05 -16.17 -2.04
CA LEU A 109 -4.28 -16.16 -1.23
C LEU A 109 -5.52 -16.43 -2.08
N TYR A 110 -5.64 -15.75 -3.22
CA TYR A 110 -6.78 -15.91 -4.13
C TYR A 110 -6.80 -17.24 -4.89
N SER A 111 -5.65 -17.92 -4.95
CA SER A 111 -5.61 -19.30 -5.44
C SER A 111 -6.18 -20.31 -4.44
N CYS A 112 -6.31 -19.94 -3.16
CA CYS A 112 -6.84 -20.79 -2.10
C CYS A 112 -8.36 -20.63 -1.87
N VAL A 113 -8.99 -19.56 -2.39
CA VAL A 113 -10.46 -19.37 -2.25
C VAL A 113 -11.23 -20.19 -3.29
N SER A 114 -12.52 -20.43 -3.04
CA SER A 114 -13.41 -21.15 -3.96
C SER A 114 -13.95 -20.26 -5.08
N GLY A 115 -14.01 -18.94 -4.89
CA GLY A 115 -14.46 -17.96 -5.88
C GLY A 115 -14.56 -16.57 -5.28
N PHE A 116 -15.18 -15.65 -6.01
CA PHE A 116 -15.17 -14.23 -5.70
C PHE A 116 -16.57 -13.63 -5.75
N SER A 117 -16.88 -12.75 -4.80
CA SER A 117 -18.04 -11.88 -4.90
C SER A 117 -17.85 -10.87 -6.03
N THR A 118 -18.93 -10.61 -6.77
CA THR A 118 -18.93 -9.63 -7.87
C THR A 118 -19.61 -8.34 -7.43
N ALA A 119 -19.43 -7.26 -8.17
CA ALA A 119 -20.17 -6.01 -7.94
C ALA A 119 -21.60 -6.03 -8.54
N LYS A 120 -22.06 -7.20 -9.02
CA LYS A 120 -23.40 -7.37 -9.59
C LYS A 120 -24.39 -7.74 -8.50
N ILE A 121 -25.52 -7.02 -8.43
CA ILE A 121 -26.61 -7.28 -7.49
C ILE A 121 -27.34 -8.55 -7.94
N SER A 122 -27.34 -9.57 -7.08
CA SER A 122 -28.05 -10.85 -7.31
C SER A 122 -29.40 -10.92 -6.63
N GLY A 123 -29.65 -10.04 -5.66
CA GLY A 123 -30.92 -9.99 -4.92
C GLY A 123 -30.92 -8.90 -3.87
N PHE A 124 -32.04 -8.84 -3.15
CA PHE A 124 -32.26 -7.91 -2.04
C PHE A 124 -32.72 -8.69 -0.82
N PHE A 125 -32.40 -8.19 0.36
CA PHE A 125 -32.95 -8.70 1.61
C PHE A 125 -34.45 -8.38 1.72
N ASP A 126 -35.20 -9.19 2.42
CA ASP A 126 -36.63 -8.96 2.66
C ASP A 126 -36.85 -7.59 3.31
N GLY A 127 -37.77 -6.81 2.73
CA GLY A 127 -38.06 -5.45 3.20
C GLY A 127 -37.01 -4.39 2.82
N CYS A 128 -36.11 -4.70 1.91
CA CYS A 128 -35.13 -3.71 1.39
C CYS A 128 -35.85 -2.70 0.49
N ALA A 129 -35.84 -1.43 0.89
CA ALA A 129 -36.50 -0.34 0.15
C ALA A 129 -35.67 0.18 -1.06
N LEU A 130 -34.46 -0.35 -1.29
CA LEU A 130 -33.59 0.10 -2.39
C LEU A 130 -34.03 -0.47 -3.74
N GLN A 131 -34.80 -1.56 -3.74
CA GLN A 131 -35.36 -2.18 -4.94
C GLN A 131 -36.56 -1.40 -5.44
N SER A 132 -36.45 -0.79 -6.61
CA SER A 132 -37.58 -0.12 -7.28
C SER A 132 -37.33 0.05 -8.77
N GLU A 133 -38.34 0.40 -9.55
CA GLU A 133 -38.20 0.70 -10.97
C GLU A 133 -37.23 1.89 -11.23
N GLN A 134 -37.23 2.87 -10.34
CA GLN A 134 -36.37 4.04 -10.39
C GLN A 134 -35.10 3.90 -9.56
N GLY A 135 -34.95 2.81 -8.80
CA GLY A 135 -33.80 2.51 -7.95
C GLY A 135 -32.93 1.38 -8.50
N LEU A 136 -32.37 0.61 -7.57
CA LEU A 136 -31.56 -0.55 -7.90
C LEU A 136 -32.43 -1.74 -8.30
N GLN A 137 -31.93 -2.56 -9.20
CA GLN A 137 -32.61 -3.76 -9.68
C GLN A 137 -31.70 -4.98 -9.63
N VAL A 138 -32.28 -6.16 -9.57
CA VAL A 138 -31.55 -7.43 -9.70
C VAL A 138 -30.90 -7.47 -11.08
N GLY A 139 -29.61 -7.77 -11.11
CA GLY A 139 -28.83 -7.78 -12.37
C GLY A 139 -27.99 -6.51 -12.58
N ASP A 140 -28.26 -5.42 -11.86
CA ASP A 140 -27.41 -4.22 -11.92
C ASP A 140 -25.98 -4.52 -11.47
N GLU A 141 -25.01 -4.07 -12.23
CA GLU A 141 -23.61 -4.09 -11.85
C GLU A 141 -23.20 -2.67 -11.43
N LEU A 142 -22.77 -2.52 -10.18
CA LEU A 142 -22.26 -1.23 -9.68
C LEU A 142 -21.02 -0.83 -10.48
N TYR A 143 -21.12 0.27 -11.22
CA TYR A 143 -20.07 0.73 -12.14
C TYR A 143 -19.26 1.89 -11.59
N LYS A 144 -19.93 2.86 -10.94
CA LYS A 144 -19.27 3.95 -10.17
C LYS A 144 -20.07 4.25 -8.92
N ILE A 145 -19.37 4.70 -7.88
CA ILE A 145 -19.91 5.23 -6.63
C ILE A 145 -19.19 6.55 -6.36
N ASP A 146 -19.95 7.65 -6.25
CA ASP A 146 -19.43 9.02 -6.05
C ASP A 146 -18.32 9.37 -7.07
N GLY A 147 -18.60 9.10 -8.35
CA GLY A 147 -17.70 9.32 -9.46
C GLY A 147 -16.52 8.34 -9.59
N ARG A 148 -16.31 7.45 -8.62
CA ARG A 148 -15.19 6.51 -8.57
C ARG A 148 -15.56 5.17 -9.17
N ARG A 149 -14.68 4.64 -10.02
CA ARG A 149 -14.89 3.35 -10.71
C ARG A 149 -14.87 2.19 -9.73
N VAL A 150 -15.82 1.27 -9.88
CA VAL A 150 -15.88 -0.05 -9.23
C VAL A 150 -15.34 -1.09 -10.21
N TYR A 151 -14.40 -1.90 -9.79
CA TYR A 151 -13.80 -3.00 -10.58
C TYR A 151 -14.11 -4.37 -9.97
N ILE A 152 -14.11 -4.46 -8.65
CA ILE A 152 -14.34 -5.68 -7.88
C ILE A 152 -15.23 -5.38 -6.66
N TYR A 153 -15.71 -6.41 -6.00
CA TYR A 153 -16.60 -6.27 -4.84
C TYR A 153 -15.98 -5.47 -3.68
N SER A 154 -14.66 -5.59 -3.44
CA SER A 154 -14.02 -4.82 -2.36
C SER A 154 -14.12 -3.31 -2.56
N ASP A 155 -14.10 -2.85 -3.83
CA ASP A 155 -14.33 -1.43 -4.15
C ASP A 155 -15.69 -0.95 -3.65
N VAL A 156 -16.74 -1.80 -3.78
CA VAL A 156 -18.09 -1.45 -3.32
C VAL A 156 -18.09 -1.20 -1.83
N SER A 157 -17.54 -2.15 -1.05
CA SER A 157 -17.44 -2.02 0.40
C SER A 157 -16.67 -0.78 0.82
N THR A 158 -15.49 -0.58 0.21
CA THR A 158 -14.60 0.56 0.47
C THR A 158 -15.28 1.90 0.18
N LEU A 159 -15.95 2.03 -0.97
CA LEU A 159 -16.55 3.29 -1.37
C LEU A 159 -17.83 3.61 -0.58
N LEU A 160 -18.67 2.61 -0.32
CA LEU A 160 -19.88 2.80 0.49
C LEU A 160 -19.57 3.18 1.94
N SER A 161 -18.51 2.65 2.54
CA SER A 161 -18.13 2.97 3.92
C SER A 161 -17.67 4.41 4.13
N ARG A 162 -17.38 5.16 3.06
CA ARG A 162 -16.84 6.52 3.14
C ARG A 162 -17.89 7.61 3.21
N SER A 163 -19.11 7.38 2.74
CA SER A 163 -20.16 8.38 2.82
C SER A 163 -20.59 8.58 4.28
N LYS A 164 -20.65 9.83 4.71
CA LYS A 164 -21.17 10.25 6.02
C LYS A 164 -22.66 10.61 5.96
N THR A 165 -23.17 10.89 4.78
CA THR A 165 -24.57 11.34 4.56
C THR A 165 -25.53 10.18 4.33
N GLY A 166 -25.02 9.02 3.90
CA GLY A 166 -25.85 7.89 3.47
C GLY A 166 -26.54 8.13 2.13
N SER A 167 -26.10 9.14 1.38
CA SER A 167 -26.51 9.39 0.00
C SER A 167 -25.32 9.23 -0.93
N TYR A 168 -25.54 8.73 -2.15
CA TYR A 168 -24.51 8.36 -3.10
C TYR A 168 -24.94 8.69 -4.54
N ASP A 169 -24.00 9.16 -5.34
CA ASP A 169 -24.14 9.21 -6.79
C ASP A 169 -23.69 7.86 -7.37
N LEU A 170 -24.65 7.04 -7.76
CA LEU A 170 -24.40 5.72 -8.32
C LEU A 170 -24.50 5.73 -9.84
N VAL A 171 -23.58 5.03 -10.49
CA VAL A 171 -23.73 4.62 -11.88
C VAL A 171 -23.78 3.10 -11.91
N VAL A 172 -24.86 2.53 -12.40
CA VAL A 172 -25.01 1.08 -12.56
C VAL A 172 -25.03 0.72 -14.04
N LYS A 173 -24.57 -0.49 -14.35
CA LYS A 173 -24.71 -1.08 -15.66
C LYS A 173 -25.89 -2.04 -15.65
N ARG A 174 -26.98 -1.64 -16.31
CA ARG A 174 -28.25 -2.36 -16.46
C ARG A 174 -28.45 -2.73 -17.91
N ASP A 175 -28.58 -4.01 -18.22
CA ASP A 175 -28.75 -4.54 -19.58
C ASP A 175 -27.73 -3.96 -20.60
N GLY A 176 -26.49 -3.81 -20.17
CA GLY A 176 -25.40 -3.26 -20.98
C GLY A 176 -25.35 -1.74 -21.08
N LYS A 177 -26.35 -1.00 -20.59
CA LYS A 177 -26.42 0.46 -20.57
C LYS A 177 -26.04 1.03 -19.21
N LEU A 178 -25.47 2.22 -19.21
CA LEU A 178 -25.17 2.95 -17.96
C LEU A 178 -26.41 3.74 -17.54
N VAL A 179 -26.82 3.56 -16.28
CA VAL A 179 -27.92 4.27 -15.65
C VAL A 179 -27.36 5.03 -14.45
N GLU A 180 -27.65 6.32 -14.39
CA GLU A 180 -27.22 7.20 -13.29
C GLU A 180 -28.36 7.35 -12.28
N LEU A 181 -28.03 7.15 -11.00
CA LEU A 181 -28.91 7.36 -9.85
C LEU A 181 -28.22 8.43 -8.99
N GLN A 182 -28.68 9.68 -9.12
CA GLN A 182 -28.13 10.81 -8.39
C GLN A 182 -28.79 10.94 -7.01
N ASP A 183 -27.99 11.33 -6.03
CA ASP A 183 -28.42 11.55 -4.65
C ASP A 183 -29.22 10.36 -4.09
N PHE A 184 -28.78 9.14 -4.44
CA PHE A 184 -29.48 7.91 -4.08
C PHE A 184 -29.26 7.58 -2.60
N ALA A 185 -30.35 7.68 -1.81
CA ALA A 185 -30.31 7.41 -0.38
C ALA A 185 -30.15 5.90 -0.11
N MET A 186 -29.01 5.52 0.48
CA MET A 186 -28.71 4.15 0.82
C MET A 186 -28.08 4.06 2.21
N GLN A 187 -28.87 3.65 3.18
CA GLN A 187 -28.43 3.53 4.57
C GLN A 187 -28.41 2.06 5.01
N GLN A 188 -27.48 1.75 5.88
CA GLN A 188 -27.44 0.44 6.53
C GLN A 188 -28.64 0.32 7.48
N LYS A 189 -29.32 -0.81 7.40
CA LYS A 189 -30.39 -1.19 8.31
C LYS A 189 -30.02 -2.48 9.03
N LEU A 190 -30.65 -2.74 10.13
CA LEU A 190 -30.51 -3.96 10.89
C LEU A 190 -31.29 -5.08 10.19
N TYR A 191 -30.60 -6.11 9.75
CA TYR A 191 -31.18 -7.32 9.15
C TYR A 191 -30.78 -8.53 9.98
N ASP A 192 -31.66 -9.52 10.04
CA ASP A 192 -31.35 -10.84 10.58
C ASP A 192 -30.62 -11.65 9.50
N VAL A 193 -29.38 -12.03 9.77
CA VAL A 193 -28.57 -12.87 8.89
C VAL A 193 -28.17 -14.10 9.70
N ASP A 194 -28.78 -15.25 9.40
CA ASP A 194 -28.54 -16.52 10.07
C ASP A 194 -28.71 -16.45 11.61
N GLY A 195 -29.73 -15.71 12.07
CA GLY A 195 -30.06 -15.53 13.50
C GLY A 195 -29.17 -14.47 14.20
N VAL A 196 -28.34 -13.75 13.45
CA VAL A 196 -27.51 -12.65 13.98
C VAL A 196 -27.94 -11.32 13.36
N GLN A 197 -28.25 -10.36 14.21
CA GLN A 197 -28.60 -9.00 13.78
C GLN A 197 -27.36 -8.26 13.29
N GLN A 198 -27.36 -7.85 12.01
CA GLN A 198 -26.22 -7.15 11.39
C GLN A 198 -26.70 -5.92 10.62
N TYR A 199 -25.92 -4.83 10.71
CA TYR A 199 -26.14 -3.66 9.87
C TYR A 199 -25.64 -3.93 8.44
N LYS A 200 -26.55 -3.93 7.47
CA LYS A 200 -26.31 -4.17 6.04
C LYS A 200 -27.06 -3.17 5.18
N TYR A 201 -26.62 -2.98 3.94
CA TYR A 201 -27.39 -2.21 2.94
C TYR A 201 -28.57 -3.00 2.36
N GLY A 202 -28.69 -4.27 2.66
CA GLY A 202 -29.77 -5.13 2.19
C GLY A 202 -29.60 -5.62 0.75
N LEU A 203 -28.37 -5.71 0.27
CA LEU A 203 -28.00 -6.18 -1.07
C LEU A 203 -27.31 -7.53 -0.99
N TYR A 204 -27.74 -8.47 -1.85
CA TYR A 204 -26.98 -9.67 -2.19
C TYR A 204 -26.16 -9.41 -3.45
N PHE A 205 -24.92 -9.84 -3.42
CA PHE A 205 -24.00 -9.74 -4.56
C PHE A 205 -23.80 -11.09 -5.22
N GLY A 206 -23.56 -11.06 -6.53
CA GLY A 206 -23.30 -12.27 -7.30
C GLY A 206 -21.95 -12.89 -6.92
N TYR A 207 -21.78 -14.10 -7.39
CA TYR A 207 -20.57 -14.90 -7.16
C TYR A 207 -20.03 -15.41 -8.51
N GLU A 208 -18.72 -15.33 -8.69
CA GLU A 208 -18.01 -15.92 -9.84
C GLU A 208 -17.05 -17.01 -9.36
N GLU A 209 -17.05 -18.14 -10.09
CA GLU A 209 -16.18 -19.27 -9.76
C GLU A 209 -14.71 -18.91 -9.96
N LYS A 210 -13.86 -19.60 -9.19
CA LYS A 210 -12.42 -19.48 -9.34
C LYS A 210 -11.94 -20.02 -10.67
N THR A 211 -11.25 -19.18 -11.43
CA THR A 211 -10.48 -19.49 -12.63
C THR A 211 -9.15 -18.76 -12.57
N VAL A 212 -8.18 -19.13 -13.38
CA VAL A 212 -6.91 -18.37 -13.47
C VAL A 212 -7.19 -16.90 -13.82
N GLY A 213 -8.15 -16.66 -14.72
CA GLY A 213 -8.53 -15.29 -15.11
C GLY A 213 -9.13 -14.49 -13.97
N THR A 214 -10.04 -15.08 -13.18
CA THR A 214 -10.65 -14.40 -12.03
C THR A 214 -9.65 -14.17 -10.89
N VAL A 215 -8.71 -15.08 -10.66
CA VAL A 215 -7.61 -14.91 -9.71
C VAL A 215 -6.74 -13.72 -10.13
N LEU A 216 -6.26 -13.67 -11.36
CA LEU A 216 -5.42 -12.58 -11.86
C LEU A 216 -6.16 -11.23 -11.85
N LYS A 217 -7.44 -11.23 -12.28
CA LYS A 217 -8.31 -10.04 -12.23
C LYS A 217 -8.42 -9.50 -10.81
N ASN A 218 -8.83 -10.34 -9.85
CA ASN A 218 -9.00 -9.91 -8.46
C ASN A 218 -7.67 -9.51 -7.81
N THR A 219 -6.58 -10.24 -8.05
CA THR A 219 -5.23 -9.86 -7.59
C THR A 219 -4.85 -8.45 -8.03
N TRP A 220 -4.97 -8.17 -9.33
CA TRP A 220 -4.59 -6.87 -9.89
C TRP A 220 -5.47 -5.75 -9.36
N TYR A 221 -6.79 -5.91 -9.39
CA TYR A 221 -7.69 -4.84 -8.96
C TYR A 221 -7.68 -4.64 -7.44
N THR A 222 -7.44 -5.69 -6.63
CA THR A 222 -7.23 -5.51 -5.19
C THR A 222 -5.95 -4.70 -4.89
N ALA A 223 -4.85 -4.97 -5.59
CA ALA A 223 -3.64 -4.18 -5.43
C ALA A 223 -3.85 -2.71 -5.85
N LEU A 224 -4.62 -2.47 -6.93
CA LEU A 224 -4.99 -1.10 -7.32
C LEU A 224 -5.91 -0.44 -6.29
N ASP A 225 -6.86 -1.18 -5.70
CA ASP A 225 -7.72 -0.67 -4.62
C ASP A 225 -6.90 -0.29 -3.40
N PHE A 226 -5.93 -1.10 -3.00
CA PHE A 226 -4.99 -0.77 -1.93
C PHE A 226 -4.19 0.51 -2.23
N ALA A 227 -3.65 0.64 -3.44
CA ALA A 227 -2.96 1.86 -3.86
C ALA A 227 -3.90 3.08 -3.85
N ARG A 228 -5.14 2.91 -4.30
CA ARG A 228 -6.17 3.95 -4.27
C ARG A 228 -6.52 4.38 -2.85
N LEU A 229 -6.63 3.44 -1.92
CA LEU A 229 -6.88 3.73 -0.50
C LEU A 229 -5.79 4.62 0.10
N VAL A 230 -4.52 4.41 -0.25
CA VAL A 230 -3.43 5.30 0.19
C VAL A 230 -3.66 6.73 -0.27
N TRP A 231 -3.93 6.93 -1.58
CA TRP A 231 -4.18 8.26 -2.13
C TRP A 231 -5.42 8.93 -1.53
N MET A 232 -6.48 8.13 -1.28
CA MET A 232 -7.71 8.63 -0.65
C MET A 232 -7.44 9.07 0.78
N SER A 233 -6.70 8.28 1.56
CA SER A 233 -6.35 8.59 2.95
C SER A 233 -5.45 9.83 3.05
N LEU A 234 -4.52 10.01 2.10
CA LEU A 234 -3.72 11.23 2.01
C LEU A 234 -4.59 12.46 1.69
N GLY A 235 -5.55 12.31 0.77
CA GLY A 235 -6.53 13.35 0.46
C GLY A 235 -7.38 13.73 1.67
N ASP A 236 -7.85 12.75 2.45
CA ASP A 236 -8.62 12.95 3.67
C ASP A 236 -7.81 13.66 4.77
N LEU A 237 -6.53 13.32 4.88
CA LEU A 237 -5.62 13.99 5.81
C LEU A 237 -5.43 15.47 5.44
N VAL A 238 -5.18 15.76 4.16
CA VAL A 238 -4.98 17.13 3.66
C VAL A 238 -6.27 17.97 3.77
N SER A 239 -7.43 17.35 3.55
CA SER A 239 -8.73 18.02 3.68
C SER A 239 -9.23 18.14 5.14
N GLY A 240 -8.49 17.59 6.11
CA GLY A 240 -8.87 17.63 7.53
C GLY A 240 -10.05 16.71 7.89
N LEU A 241 -10.44 15.80 7.00
CA LEU A 241 -11.50 14.81 7.26
C LEU A 241 -11.04 13.72 8.25
N VAL A 242 -9.74 13.46 8.29
CA VAL A 242 -9.08 12.54 9.23
C VAL A 242 -8.09 13.33 10.07
N SER A 243 -8.13 13.11 11.37
CA SER A 243 -7.23 13.75 12.32
C SER A 243 -5.91 12.97 12.42
N VAL A 244 -4.81 13.68 12.76
CA VAL A 244 -3.54 13.04 13.14
C VAL A 244 -3.73 12.06 14.31
N ASN A 245 -4.76 12.27 15.14
CA ASN A 245 -5.11 11.36 16.23
C ASN A 245 -5.63 10.00 15.76
N ASP A 246 -6.14 9.92 14.54
CA ASP A 246 -6.66 8.67 13.96
C ASP A 246 -5.58 7.86 13.25
N MET A 247 -4.39 8.45 13.03
CA MET A 247 -3.27 7.75 12.43
C MET A 247 -2.67 6.72 13.38
N SER A 248 -2.30 5.59 12.85
CA SER A 248 -1.57 4.53 13.57
C SER A 248 -0.09 4.54 13.15
N GLY A 249 0.79 4.47 14.14
CA GLY A 249 2.21 4.28 13.92
C GLY A 249 2.60 2.80 13.87
N PRO A 250 3.90 2.49 13.88
CA PRO A 250 4.38 1.11 13.79
C PRO A 250 3.80 0.18 14.86
N VAL A 251 3.62 0.68 16.08
CA VAL A 251 3.06 -0.11 17.20
C VAL A 251 1.57 -0.37 16.96
N GLY A 252 0.82 0.63 16.52
CA GLY A 252 -0.60 0.47 16.19
C GLY A 252 -0.82 -0.50 15.03
N VAL A 253 0.03 -0.48 14.00
CA VAL A 253 -0.05 -1.41 12.87
C VAL A 253 0.25 -2.85 13.31
N VAL A 254 1.30 -3.07 14.13
CA VAL A 254 1.60 -4.41 14.69
C VAL A 254 0.42 -4.90 15.55
N SER A 255 -0.19 -4.03 16.36
CA SER A 255 -1.37 -4.37 17.15
C SER A 255 -2.57 -4.73 16.28
N ALA A 256 -2.82 -3.98 15.18
CA ALA A 256 -3.90 -4.28 14.25
C ALA A 256 -3.71 -5.65 13.56
N ILE A 257 -2.48 -6.00 13.17
CA ILE A 257 -2.15 -7.32 12.61
C ILE A 257 -2.44 -8.41 13.64
N ALA A 258 -2.02 -8.22 14.90
CA ALA A 258 -2.22 -9.19 15.95
C ALA A 258 -3.72 -9.42 16.24
N GLN A 259 -4.49 -8.34 16.37
CA GLN A 259 -5.95 -8.40 16.56
C GLN A 259 -6.67 -9.09 15.39
N THR A 260 -6.28 -8.77 14.15
CA THR A 260 -6.84 -9.41 12.95
C THR A 260 -6.61 -10.94 12.96
N GLY A 261 -5.44 -11.38 13.41
CA GLY A 261 -5.16 -12.81 13.56
C GLY A 261 -5.91 -13.46 14.71
N GLU A 262 -6.02 -12.77 15.85
CA GLU A 262 -6.66 -13.29 17.07
C GLU A 262 -8.19 -13.34 16.98
N SER A 263 -8.81 -12.45 16.22
CA SER A 263 -10.26 -12.40 16.02
C SER A 263 -10.79 -13.44 15.02
N ALA A 264 -9.93 -14.17 14.35
CA ALA A 264 -10.33 -15.19 13.39
C ALA A 264 -10.87 -16.46 14.07
N ALA A 265 -11.84 -17.12 13.41
CA ALA A 265 -12.48 -18.32 13.93
C ALA A 265 -11.52 -19.50 14.07
N THR A 266 -10.54 -19.60 13.18
CA THR A 266 -9.50 -20.64 13.24
C THR A 266 -8.10 -20.02 13.09
N THR A 267 -7.07 -20.76 13.53
CA THR A 267 -5.67 -20.33 13.35
C THR A 267 -5.31 -20.20 11.86
N ALA A 268 -5.86 -21.04 11.01
CA ALA A 268 -5.63 -20.98 9.56
C ALA A 268 -6.20 -19.69 8.97
N ASP A 269 -7.44 -19.33 9.31
CA ASP A 269 -8.07 -18.08 8.88
C ASP A 269 -7.29 -16.87 9.41
N GLY A 270 -6.82 -16.94 10.66
CA GLY A 270 -5.98 -15.91 11.25
C GLY A 270 -4.69 -15.67 10.47
N ILE A 271 -4.01 -16.72 10.04
CA ILE A 271 -2.82 -16.61 9.19
C ILE A 271 -3.15 -16.01 7.82
N LEU A 272 -4.24 -16.46 7.18
CA LEU A 272 -4.67 -15.93 5.89
C LEU A 272 -5.02 -14.44 5.98
N ASN A 273 -5.74 -14.03 7.02
CA ASN A 273 -6.08 -12.61 7.26
C ASN A 273 -4.84 -11.76 7.50
N VAL A 274 -3.87 -12.27 8.26
CA VAL A 274 -2.59 -11.58 8.51
C VAL A 274 -1.76 -11.47 7.22
N LEU A 275 -1.75 -12.50 6.38
CA LEU A 275 -1.08 -12.44 5.06
C LEU A 275 -1.77 -11.45 4.12
N TYR A 276 -3.10 -11.38 4.13
CA TYR A 276 -3.85 -10.38 3.36
C TYR A 276 -3.50 -8.95 3.80
N LEU A 277 -3.45 -8.71 5.10
CA LEU A 277 -2.99 -7.43 5.65
C LEU A 277 -1.51 -7.16 5.33
N GLY A 278 -0.68 -8.20 5.32
CA GLY A 278 0.72 -8.12 4.86
C GLY A 278 0.85 -7.69 3.39
N ALA A 279 -0.02 -8.20 2.51
CA ALA A 279 -0.09 -7.77 1.12
C ALA A 279 -0.55 -6.30 0.99
N PHE A 280 -1.53 -5.88 1.80
CA PHE A 280 -1.94 -4.48 1.90
C PHE A 280 -0.77 -3.58 2.32
N ILE A 281 -0.01 -3.96 3.35
CA ILE A 281 1.16 -3.21 3.81
C ILE A 281 2.23 -3.16 2.73
N ALA A 282 2.47 -4.26 2.00
CA ALA A 282 3.44 -4.30 0.91
C ALA A 282 3.12 -3.27 -0.19
N VAL A 283 1.85 -3.23 -0.63
CA VAL A 283 1.39 -2.25 -1.63
C VAL A 283 1.43 -0.83 -1.06
N ASN A 284 1.03 -0.65 0.21
CA ASN A 284 1.08 0.65 0.89
C ASN A 284 2.52 1.19 0.96
N LEU A 285 3.50 0.38 1.39
CA LEU A 285 4.91 0.75 1.40
C LEU A 285 5.41 1.10 -0.01
N ALA A 286 5.01 0.36 -1.03
CA ALA A 286 5.38 0.65 -2.41
C ALA A 286 4.89 2.03 -2.85
N VAL A 287 3.63 2.38 -2.56
CA VAL A 287 3.05 3.68 -2.92
C VAL A 287 3.65 4.81 -2.08
N MET A 288 3.74 4.61 -0.77
CA MET A 288 4.28 5.62 0.15
C MET A 288 5.73 5.98 -0.16
N ASN A 289 6.58 4.98 -0.43
CA ASN A 289 7.99 5.22 -0.76
C ASN A 289 8.18 5.93 -2.11
N MET A 290 7.18 5.92 -3.00
CA MET A 290 7.20 6.67 -4.27
C MET A 290 6.61 8.08 -4.16
N LEU A 291 6.14 8.49 -2.97
CA LEU A 291 5.70 9.87 -2.77
C LEU A 291 6.88 10.85 -2.87
N PRO A 292 6.68 12.06 -3.42
CA PRO A 292 7.74 13.07 -3.55
C PRO A 292 8.08 13.73 -2.20
N LEU A 293 8.28 12.91 -1.17
CA LEU A 293 8.62 13.36 0.18
C LEU A 293 10.11 13.18 0.43
N PRO A 294 10.81 14.19 1.00
CA PRO A 294 12.19 14.03 1.41
C PRO A 294 12.35 12.82 2.34
N ALA A 295 13.52 12.19 2.30
CA ALA A 295 13.85 10.95 3.00
C ALA A 295 13.31 9.64 2.38
N LEU A 296 12.37 9.70 1.43
CA LEU A 296 11.87 8.55 0.69
C LEU A 296 12.49 8.48 -0.71
N ASP A 297 12.48 7.31 -1.34
CA ASP A 297 13.02 7.10 -2.70
C ASP A 297 12.31 7.98 -3.73
N GLY A 298 11.00 8.16 -3.59
CA GLY A 298 10.20 9.05 -4.43
C GLY A 298 10.64 10.51 -4.31
N GLY A 299 11.08 10.94 -3.14
CA GLY A 299 11.69 12.27 -2.96
C GLY A 299 13.00 12.41 -3.71
N ARG A 300 13.89 11.40 -3.64
CA ARG A 300 15.13 11.35 -4.42
C ARG A 300 14.85 11.31 -5.93
N ALA A 301 13.88 10.48 -6.36
CA ALA A 301 13.45 10.40 -7.75
C ALA A 301 12.88 11.73 -8.26
N PHE A 302 12.07 12.40 -7.47
CA PHE A 302 11.51 13.70 -7.79
C PHE A 302 12.61 14.78 -7.94
N LEU A 303 13.53 14.89 -6.97
CA LEU A 303 14.65 15.84 -7.05
C LEU A 303 15.57 15.54 -8.24
N LEU A 304 15.84 14.28 -8.55
CA LEU A 304 16.57 13.85 -9.74
C LEU A 304 15.90 14.35 -11.03
N LEU A 305 14.58 14.20 -11.15
CA LEU A 305 13.81 14.69 -12.32
C LEU A 305 13.87 16.23 -12.39
N VAL A 306 13.65 16.91 -11.27
CA VAL A 306 13.75 18.38 -11.21
C VAL A 306 15.13 18.86 -11.63
N ASN A 307 16.20 18.27 -11.11
CA ASN A 307 17.59 18.63 -11.46
C ASN A 307 17.88 18.34 -12.95
N THR A 308 17.33 17.23 -13.49
CA THR A 308 17.49 16.88 -14.91
C THR A 308 16.82 17.92 -15.80
N VAL A 309 15.56 18.30 -15.51
CA VAL A 309 14.82 19.32 -16.27
C VAL A 309 15.50 20.69 -16.13
N PHE A 310 15.86 21.08 -14.91
CA PHE A 310 16.57 22.34 -14.66
C PHE A 310 17.88 22.42 -15.44
N THR A 311 18.67 21.34 -15.45
CA THR A 311 19.93 21.26 -16.20
C THR A 311 19.70 21.35 -17.71
N ALA A 312 18.63 20.74 -18.23
CA ALA A 312 18.30 20.81 -19.65
C ALA A 312 17.97 22.24 -20.09
N ILE A 313 17.27 23.02 -19.25
CA ILE A 313 16.84 24.39 -19.53
C ILE A 313 17.99 25.39 -19.31
N THR A 314 18.64 25.32 -18.13
CA THR A 314 19.59 26.35 -17.70
C THR A 314 21.06 26.04 -18.03
N LYS A 315 21.36 24.80 -18.44
CA LYS A 315 22.72 24.23 -18.61
C LYS A 315 23.57 24.25 -17.32
N LYS A 316 22.93 24.48 -16.16
CA LYS A 316 23.57 24.46 -14.84
C LYS A 316 23.01 23.32 -14.02
N LYS A 317 23.86 22.57 -13.31
CA LYS A 317 23.43 21.52 -12.36
C LYS A 317 23.15 22.13 -11.00
N ILE A 318 22.13 21.66 -10.31
CA ILE A 318 21.95 21.93 -8.89
C ILE A 318 23.00 21.09 -8.14
N PRO A 319 23.84 21.70 -7.28
CA PRO A 319 24.82 20.95 -6.49
C PRO A 319 24.16 19.90 -5.61
N SER A 320 24.74 18.69 -5.56
CA SER A 320 24.25 17.54 -4.75
C SER A 320 24.11 17.87 -3.26
N LYS A 321 24.92 18.80 -2.76
CA LYS A 321 24.84 19.30 -1.38
C LYS A 321 23.42 19.79 -0.97
N TYR A 322 22.68 20.45 -1.87
CA TYR A 322 21.32 20.91 -1.58
C TYR A 322 20.32 19.75 -1.51
N GLU A 323 20.49 18.76 -2.38
CA GLU A 323 19.70 17.53 -2.33
C GLU A 323 19.91 16.82 -0.97
N GLY A 324 21.17 16.69 -0.53
CA GLY A 324 21.52 16.13 0.77
C GLY A 324 20.88 16.88 1.95
N TYR A 325 20.88 18.21 1.95
CA TYR A 325 20.24 18.99 3.01
C TYR A 325 18.73 18.81 3.05
N ILE A 326 18.07 18.77 1.89
CA ILE A 326 16.61 18.54 1.81
C ILE A 326 16.27 17.16 2.37
N HIS A 327 17.05 16.12 2.00
CA HIS A 327 16.86 14.77 2.52
C HIS A 327 17.11 14.66 4.02
N ALA A 328 18.19 15.27 4.52
CA ALA A 328 18.51 15.25 5.94
C ALA A 328 17.42 15.96 6.78
N ALA A 329 16.94 17.12 6.32
CA ALA A 329 15.86 17.83 6.98
C ALA A 329 14.55 17.02 6.99
N GLY A 330 14.21 16.40 5.85
CA GLY A 330 13.05 15.52 5.74
C GLY A 330 13.15 14.28 6.63
N MET A 331 14.33 13.66 6.73
CA MET A 331 14.59 12.53 7.61
C MET A 331 14.38 12.90 9.09
N ILE A 332 14.90 14.04 9.53
CA ILE A 332 14.72 14.53 10.90
C ILE A 332 13.23 14.75 11.18
N LEU A 333 12.51 15.39 10.27
CA LEU A 333 11.07 15.64 10.40
C LEU A 333 10.28 14.33 10.45
N LEU A 334 10.58 13.37 9.57
CA LEU A 334 9.93 12.06 9.52
C LEU A 334 10.17 11.28 10.81
N LEU A 335 11.41 11.24 11.30
CA LEU A 335 11.76 10.56 12.55
C LEU A 335 11.07 11.22 13.76
N ALA A 336 11.01 12.54 13.82
CA ALA A 336 10.30 13.25 14.88
C ALA A 336 8.78 12.93 14.83
N PHE A 337 8.19 12.92 13.64
CA PHE A 337 6.79 12.55 13.46
C PHE A 337 6.52 11.09 13.83
N MET A 338 7.38 10.15 13.41
CA MET A 338 7.27 8.74 13.81
C MET A 338 7.39 8.54 15.33
N ALA A 339 8.33 9.25 15.97
CA ALA A 339 8.47 9.20 17.42
C ALA A 339 7.20 9.72 18.13
N PHE A 340 6.62 10.81 17.64
CA PHE A 340 5.37 11.36 18.15
C PHE A 340 4.21 10.36 18.02
N ILE A 341 4.00 9.77 16.84
CA ILE A 341 2.92 8.79 16.63
C ILE A 341 3.15 7.52 17.47
N THR A 342 4.39 7.03 17.54
CA THR A 342 4.73 5.85 18.36
C THR A 342 4.46 6.11 19.84
N PHE A 343 4.82 7.29 20.35
CA PHE A 343 4.50 7.66 21.74
C PHE A 343 2.98 7.67 21.96
N LYS A 344 2.21 8.23 21.03
CA LYS A 344 0.75 8.24 21.09
C LYS A 344 0.15 6.82 21.07
N ASP A 345 0.67 5.92 20.22
CA ASP A 345 0.21 4.53 20.17
C ASP A 345 0.44 3.80 21.50
N ILE A 346 1.64 3.97 22.07
CA ILE A 346 1.98 3.38 23.39
C ILE A 346 1.08 3.96 24.47
N TRP A 347 0.84 5.28 24.44
CA TRP A 347 -0.06 5.93 25.38
C TRP A 347 -1.47 5.34 25.35
N LYS A 348 -2.03 5.13 24.14
CA LYS A 348 -3.35 4.51 23.94
C LYS A 348 -3.42 3.03 24.40
N LEU A 349 -2.30 2.32 24.42
CA LEU A 349 -2.25 0.92 24.88
C LEU A 349 -2.18 0.80 26.39
N VAL A 350 -1.68 1.83 27.08
CA VAL A 350 -1.48 1.83 28.55
C VAL A 350 -2.66 2.46 29.29
N HIS A 351 -3.42 3.36 28.65
CA HIS A 351 -4.57 4.08 29.21
C HIS A 351 -5.83 3.84 28.42
#